data_0dd51a3f520b405c8812bae38b61d7e9
#
_entry.id   0dd51a3f520b405c8812bae38b61d7e9
#
_cell.length_a   1.000
_cell.length_b   1.000
_cell.length_c   1.000
_cell.angle_alpha   90.00
_cell.angle_beta   90.00
_cell.angle_gamma   90.00
#
_symmetry.space_group_name_H-M   'P 1'
#
loop_
_entity.id
_entity.type
_entity.pdbx_description
1 polymer ?
#
loop_
_entity_poly.entity_id
_entity_poly.type
_entity_poly.pdbx_seq_one_letter_code
_entity_poly.pdbx_strand_id
1 'polypeptide(L)'
;MRREAGIEFEGFTWPERFMIIGTPYDFAQAGYAYRNYISDPVEWYNLFKISWKGPPGVYRLVVPVSLDEALDEERVLATCQRKFQRFHPNPQPYEIVLYDSYVVHQRVAATFRMGRIILTGDAAHLNSPIGAMGMNSGIHDAVNLAGNLLRVLAGEEGEGALDRYGRQRRHVAVEHVQTATIANKKNMEQRDPATRQKYRDEMRRAAEDPALAKKFLMRTSLIECLRDAERIA
;
A
#
# COMPACT_ATOMS: atom_id res chain seq x y z
N MET A 1 16.16 -9.40 -14.25
CA MET A 1 15.35 -9.23 -15.48
C MET A 1 15.11 -7.77 -15.85
N ARG A 2 14.37 -6.92 -15.04
CA ARG A 2 14.13 -5.52 -15.42
C ARG A 2 15.42 -4.74 -15.70
N ARG A 3 16.44 -4.83 -14.84
CA ARG A 3 17.74 -4.15 -15.00
C ARG A 3 18.52 -4.67 -16.23
N GLU A 4 18.55 -5.97 -16.43
CA GLU A 4 19.21 -6.58 -17.60
C GLU A 4 18.52 -6.21 -18.91
N ALA A 5 17.21 -5.96 -18.89
CA ALA A 5 16.46 -5.45 -20.02
C ALA A 5 16.66 -3.94 -20.25
N GLY A 6 17.42 -3.25 -19.39
CA GLY A 6 17.63 -1.80 -19.50
C GLY A 6 16.38 -0.96 -19.19
N ILE A 7 15.35 -1.52 -18.55
CA ILE A 7 14.13 -0.78 -18.23
C ILE A 7 14.35 0.03 -16.95
N GLU A 8 14.28 1.35 -17.08
CA GLU A 8 14.36 2.29 -15.96
C GLU A 8 13.22 2.10 -14.97
N PHE A 9 13.50 2.37 -13.68
CA PHE A 9 12.51 2.32 -12.59
C PHE A 9 12.36 3.71 -11.98
N GLU A 10 11.49 4.50 -12.60
CA GLU A 10 11.27 5.91 -12.33
C GLU A 10 10.59 6.12 -10.98
N GLY A 11 10.93 7.21 -10.28
CA GLY A 11 10.31 7.58 -9.01
C GLY A 11 11.33 7.83 -7.91
N PHE A 12 10.90 7.63 -6.66
CA PHE A 12 11.71 7.97 -5.49
C PHE A 12 11.57 6.91 -4.37
N THR A 13 12.37 7.08 -3.34
CA THR A 13 12.32 6.33 -2.09
C THR A 13 11.94 7.29 -0.98
N TRP A 14 11.00 6.89 -0.11
CA TRP A 14 10.62 7.69 1.04
C TRP A 14 11.78 7.81 2.05
N PRO A 15 11.90 8.93 2.77
CA PRO A 15 13.02 9.18 3.67
C PRO A 15 12.95 8.41 5.00
N GLU A 16 11.94 7.59 5.19
CA GLU A 16 11.78 6.71 6.34
C GLU A 16 11.60 5.25 5.90
N ARG A 17 11.83 4.33 6.85
CA ARG A 17 11.39 2.95 6.76
C ARG A 17 10.09 2.75 7.53
N PHE A 18 9.31 1.75 7.17
CA PHE A 18 8.17 1.33 7.97
C PHE A 18 8.60 0.16 8.83
N MET A 19 8.36 0.28 10.13
CA MET A 19 8.56 -0.79 11.08
C MET A 19 7.24 -1.50 11.32
N ILE A 20 7.27 -2.82 11.27
CA ILE A 20 6.16 -3.71 11.57
C ILE A 20 6.42 -4.33 12.93
N ILE A 21 5.46 -4.23 13.84
CA ILE A 21 5.57 -4.80 15.17
C ILE A 21 4.29 -5.57 15.48
N GLY A 22 4.40 -6.82 15.96
CA GLY A 22 3.26 -7.65 16.30
C GLY A 22 3.24 -8.06 17.77
N THR A 23 2.03 -7.98 18.35
CA THR A 23 1.75 -8.37 19.73
C THR A 23 0.46 -9.18 19.83
N PRO A 24 0.36 -10.17 20.71
CA PRO A 24 -0.90 -10.86 21.01
C PRO A 24 -1.84 -10.01 21.87
N TYR A 25 -1.43 -8.84 22.35
CA TYR A 25 -2.30 -7.93 23.09
C TYR A 25 -3.58 -7.64 22.31
N ASP A 26 -4.73 -7.85 22.95
CA ASP A 26 -6.03 -7.70 22.27
C ASP A 26 -6.53 -6.24 22.30
N PHE A 27 -6.16 -5.47 21.31
CA PHE A 27 -6.61 -4.10 21.14
C PHE A 27 -8.12 -3.95 20.89
N ALA A 28 -8.87 -5.05 20.61
CA ALA A 28 -10.32 -4.99 20.52
C ALA A 28 -10.94 -4.58 21.85
N GLN A 29 -10.35 -4.99 22.99
CA GLN A 29 -10.77 -4.59 24.34
C GLN A 29 -10.60 -3.08 24.59
N ALA A 30 -9.69 -2.44 23.86
CA ALA A 30 -9.48 -0.99 23.89
C ALA A 30 -10.29 -0.24 22.80
N GLY A 31 -11.24 -0.92 22.14
CA GLY A 31 -12.13 -0.33 21.14
C GLY A 31 -11.56 -0.22 19.72
N TYR A 32 -10.40 -0.82 19.44
CA TYR A 32 -9.84 -0.81 18.10
C TYR A 32 -10.51 -1.87 17.21
N ALA A 33 -10.77 -1.49 15.96
CA ALA A 33 -11.29 -2.40 14.94
C ALA A 33 -10.20 -3.36 14.41
N TYR A 34 -10.58 -4.30 13.54
CA TYR A 34 -9.60 -5.17 12.85
C TYR A 34 -8.61 -4.41 11.97
N ARG A 35 -9.01 -3.23 11.46
CA ARG A 35 -8.16 -2.38 10.62
C ARG A 35 -8.37 -0.91 11.00
N ASN A 36 -7.28 -0.27 11.41
CA ASN A 36 -7.27 1.11 11.84
C ASN A 36 -6.18 1.88 11.11
N TYR A 37 -6.52 3.04 10.58
CA TYR A 37 -5.61 4.05 10.07
C TYR A 37 -5.69 5.25 11.01
N ILE A 38 -4.61 5.55 11.69
CA ILE A 38 -4.58 6.54 12.76
C ILE A 38 -3.63 7.66 12.36
N SER A 39 -4.20 8.79 11.97
CA SER A 39 -3.44 10.01 11.69
C SER A 39 -3.25 10.78 12.99
N ASP A 40 -2.11 10.61 13.62
CA ASP A 40 -1.68 11.42 14.77
C ASP A 40 -0.73 12.53 14.29
N PRO A 41 -0.79 13.76 14.87
CA PRO A 41 0.03 14.90 14.40
C PRO A 41 1.52 14.71 14.62
N VAL A 42 1.92 13.81 15.48
CA VAL A 42 3.33 13.52 15.79
C VAL A 42 3.83 12.30 15.07
N GLU A 43 3.04 11.23 15.06
CA GLU A 43 3.40 9.96 14.44
C GLU A 43 2.13 9.21 14.03
N TRP A 44 2.01 8.83 12.77
CA TRP A 44 0.87 8.06 12.30
C TRP A 44 1.06 6.56 12.57
N TYR A 45 -0.06 5.83 12.65
CA TYR A 45 -0.06 4.39 12.89
C TYR A 45 -1.08 3.69 11.99
N ASN A 46 -0.72 2.45 11.57
CA ASN A 46 -1.69 1.51 11.03
C ASN A 46 -1.72 0.29 11.94
N LEU A 47 -2.88 -0.03 12.50
CA LEU A 47 -3.07 -1.19 13.37
C LEU A 47 -4.01 -2.18 12.69
N PHE A 48 -3.51 -3.41 12.47
CA PHE A 48 -4.26 -4.48 11.82
C PHE A 48 -4.27 -5.73 12.67
N LYS A 49 -5.42 -6.39 12.81
CA LYS A 49 -5.50 -7.74 13.34
C LYS A 49 -5.24 -8.73 12.21
N ILE A 50 -4.29 -9.64 12.40
CA ILE A 50 -3.90 -10.66 11.43
C ILE A 50 -3.92 -12.04 12.06
N SER A 51 -4.08 -13.08 11.24
CA SER A 51 -3.89 -14.47 11.66
C SER A 51 -2.42 -14.72 12.00
N TRP A 52 -2.18 -15.43 13.10
CA TRP A 52 -0.83 -15.78 13.56
C TRP A 52 -0.89 -17.04 14.39
N LYS A 53 -0.25 -18.13 13.94
CA LYS A 53 -0.14 -19.42 14.67
C LYS A 53 -1.46 -19.88 15.33
N GLY A 54 -2.61 -19.56 14.73
CA GLY A 54 -3.95 -19.85 15.23
C GLY A 54 -4.64 -18.67 15.92
N PRO A 55 -5.91 -18.88 16.39
CA PRO A 55 -6.65 -17.88 17.14
C PRO A 55 -5.98 -17.53 18.48
N PRO A 56 -6.11 -16.27 18.97
CA PRO A 56 -6.89 -15.15 18.43
C PRO A 56 -6.16 -14.33 17.37
N GLY A 57 -4.97 -14.74 16.91
CA GLY A 57 -4.12 -13.96 16.05
C GLY A 57 -3.33 -12.88 16.80
N VAL A 58 -2.72 -11.95 16.07
CA VAL A 58 -1.98 -10.83 16.64
C VAL A 58 -2.44 -9.50 16.04
N TYR A 59 -2.25 -8.43 16.79
CA TYR A 59 -2.32 -7.09 16.25
C TYR A 59 -0.95 -6.66 15.75
N ARG A 60 -0.91 -6.19 14.50
CA ARG A 60 0.27 -5.70 13.82
C ARG A 60 0.21 -4.19 13.71
N LEU A 61 1.11 -3.51 14.40
CA LEU A 61 1.34 -2.07 14.31
C LEU A 61 2.35 -1.81 13.19
N VAL A 62 2.03 -0.88 12.30
CA VAL A 62 2.97 -0.33 11.30
C VAL A 62 3.16 1.14 11.62
N VAL A 63 4.42 1.56 11.74
CA VAL A 63 4.80 2.89 12.19
C VAL A 63 6.05 3.37 11.43
N PRO A 64 6.18 4.68 11.13
CA PRO A 64 7.39 5.21 10.52
C PRO A 64 8.55 5.21 11.51
N VAL A 65 9.75 4.95 10.98
CA VAL A 65 11.02 5.03 11.71
C VAL A 65 12.05 5.69 10.81
N SER A 66 12.87 6.60 11.35
CA SER A 66 13.96 7.21 10.58
C SER A 66 14.90 6.18 10.00
N LEU A 67 15.44 6.43 8.82
CA LEU A 67 16.50 5.61 8.24
C LEU A 67 17.78 5.61 9.10
N ASP A 68 18.01 6.69 9.85
CA ASP A 68 19.18 6.84 10.73
C ASP A 68 19.01 6.16 12.08
N GLU A 69 17.80 5.72 12.45
CA GLU A 69 17.57 4.99 13.69
C GLU A 69 18.14 3.58 13.57
N ALA A 70 19.09 3.25 14.46
CA ALA A 70 19.69 1.92 14.53
C ALA A 70 18.64 0.90 15.01
N LEU A 71 18.45 -0.16 14.23
CA LEU A 71 17.57 -1.29 14.52
C LEU A 71 18.38 -2.59 14.61
N ASP A 72 19.51 -2.54 15.35
CA ASP A 72 20.24 -3.74 15.73
C ASP A 72 19.46 -4.59 16.77
N GLU A 73 19.91 -5.81 17.01
CA GLU A 73 19.23 -6.76 17.90
C GLU A 73 19.00 -6.21 19.33
N GLU A 74 19.90 -5.38 19.84
CA GLU A 74 19.79 -4.82 21.20
C GLU A 74 18.74 -3.70 21.27
N ARG A 75 18.63 -2.90 20.21
CA ARG A 75 17.80 -1.67 20.17
C ARG A 75 16.41 -1.90 19.60
N VAL A 76 16.26 -2.89 18.73
CA VAL A 76 15.00 -3.12 18.02
C VAL A 76 13.84 -3.41 18.99
N LEU A 77 14.04 -4.24 20.00
CA LEU A 77 13.00 -4.56 20.99
C LEU A 77 12.64 -3.35 21.85
N ALA A 78 13.63 -2.56 22.25
CA ALA A 78 13.38 -1.30 22.97
C ALA A 78 12.58 -0.30 22.10
N THR A 79 12.89 -0.24 20.81
CA THR A 79 12.13 0.57 19.86
C THR A 79 10.70 0.04 19.71
N CYS A 80 10.48 -1.28 19.60
CA CYS A 80 9.15 -1.88 19.57
C CYS A 80 8.33 -1.48 20.79
N GLN A 81 8.91 -1.62 22.00
CA GLN A 81 8.25 -1.23 23.24
C GLN A 81 7.91 0.25 23.26
N ARG A 82 8.86 1.12 22.91
CA ARG A 82 8.66 2.57 22.86
C ARG A 82 7.52 2.95 21.90
N LYS A 83 7.46 2.32 20.72
CA LYS A 83 6.40 2.56 19.72
C LYS A 83 5.03 2.12 20.22
N PHE A 84 4.90 0.93 20.79
CA PHE A 84 3.64 0.47 21.37
C PHE A 84 3.23 1.32 22.57
N GLN A 85 4.12 1.62 23.50
CA GLN A 85 3.82 2.43 24.69
C GLN A 85 3.39 3.85 24.32
N ARG A 86 3.96 4.42 23.23
CA ARG A 86 3.52 5.70 22.70
C ARG A 86 2.14 5.61 22.05
N PHE A 87 1.89 4.55 21.29
CA PHE A 87 0.63 4.32 20.60
C PHE A 87 -0.53 4.09 21.58
N HIS A 88 -0.32 3.22 22.54
CA HIS A 88 -1.31 2.86 23.56
C HIS A 88 -0.57 2.54 24.87
N PRO A 89 -0.54 3.47 25.83
CA PRO A 89 0.15 3.25 27.11
C PRO A 89 -0.42 2.04 27.84
N ASN A 90 0.46 1.15 28.30
CA ASN A 90 0.12 -0.04 29.07
C ASN A 90 1.06 -0.15 30.28
N PRO A 91 0.55 -0.45 31.52
CA PRO A 91 1.39 -0.63 32.70
C PRO A 91 2.42 -1.75 32.55
N GLN A 92 2.12 -2.77 31.76
CA GLN A 92 3.03 -3.88 31.49
C GLN A 92 3.70 -3.74 30.11
N PRO A 93 4.92 -4.21 29.94
CA PRO A 93 5.54 -4.32 28.62
C PRO A 93 4.69 -5.16 27.67
N TYR A 94 4.68 -4.79 26.38
CA TYR A 94 4.05 -5.61 25.36
C TYR A 94 4.88 -6.86 25.04
N GLU A 95 4.23 -8.00 24.91
CA GLU A 95 4.85 -9.17 24.30
C GLU A 95 5.04 -8.90 22.81
N ILE A 96 6.29 -8.97 22.34
CA ILE A 96 6.64 -8.77 20.92
C ILE A 96 6.88 -10.13 20.29
N VAL A 97 5.98 -10.56 19.39
CA VAL A 97 6.06 -11.88 18.74
C VAL A 97 6.58 -11.82 17.30
N LEU A 98 6.59 -10.63 16.72
CA LEU A 98 7.20 -10.37 15.42
C LEU A 98 7.64 -8.90 15.31
N TYR A 99 8.70 -8.69 14.59
CA TYR A 99 9.11 -7.36 14.14
C TYR A 99 9.87 -7.46 12.81
N ASP A 100 9.74 -6.44 11.98
CA ASP A 100 10.46 -6.29 10.72
C ASP A 100 10.49 -4.82 10.33
N SER A 101 11.37 -4.45 9.41
CA SER A 101 11.37 -3.12 8.84
C SER A 101 11.75 -3.13 7.36
N TYR A 102 11.15 -2.25 6.58
CA TYR A 102 11.43 -2.13 5.16
C TYR A 102 11.40 -0.69 4.68
N VAL A 103 12.22 -0.42 3.69
CA VAL A 103 12.24 0.88 3.00
C VAL A 103 11.11 0.93 1.99
N VAL A 104 10.41 2.06 1.95
CA VAL A 104 9.24 2.24 1.09
C VAL A 104 9.65 2.96 -0.19
N HIS A 105 9.42 2.31 -1.32
CA HIS A 105 9.65 2.86 -2.64
C HIS A 105 8.34 3.28 -3.31
N GLN A 106 8.44 4.33 -4.12
CA GLN A 106 7.34 4.86 -4.93
C GLN A 106 7.88 4.94 -6.37
N ARG A 107 7.76 3.85 -7.12
CA ARG A 107 8.42 3.68 -8.42
C ARG A 107 7.55 2.98 -9.44
N VAL A 108 7.70 3.35 -10.71
CA VAL A 108 7.04 2.69 -11.85
C VAL A 108 8.07 2.47 -12.96
N ALA A 109 8.03 1.32 -13.60
CA ALA A 109 8.87 1.03 -14.76
C ALA A 109 8.52 1.97 -15.93
N ALA A 110 9.52 2.48 -16.63
CA ALA A 110 9.36 3.35 -17.79
C ALA A 110 8.51 2.70 -18.89
N THR A 111 8.62 1.38 -19.03
CA THR A 111 7.74 0.55 -19.86
C THR A 111 7.44 -0.78 -19.17
N PHE A 112 6.25 -1.35 -19.43
CA PHE A 112 5.89 -2.68 -18.91
C PHE A 112 6.18 -3.81 -19.91
N ARG A 113 6.59 -3.46 -21.14
CA ARG A 113 7.03 -4.43 -22.14
C ARG A 113 8.31 -3.95 -22.84
N MET A 114 9.23 -4.88 -23.05
CA MET A 114 10.40 -4.70 -23.93
C MET A 114 10.64 -6.01 -24.69
N GLY A 115 10.25 -6.05 -25.95
CA GLY A 115 10.28 -7.25 -26.75
C GLY A 115 9.45 -8.38 -26.13
N ARG A 116 10.10 -9.48 -25.74
CA ARG A 116 9.46 -10.63 -25.09
C ARG A 116 9.47 -10.58 -23.56
N ILE A 117 10.05 -9.55 -22.96
CA ILE A 117 10.05 -9.33 -21.53
C ILE A 117 8.84 -8.47 -21.17
N ILE A 118 7.99 -8.98 -20.27
CA ILE A 118 6.79 -8.28 -19.81
C ILE A 118 6.81 -8.24 -18.28
N LEU A 119 6.55 -7.08 -17.71
CA LEU A 119 6.59 -6.83 -16.26
C LEU A 119 5.17 -6.79 -15.69
N THR A 120 4.99 -7.34 -14.49
CA THR A 120 3.75 -7.28 -13.70
C THR A 120 4.06 -7.06 -12.24
N GLY A 121 3.10 -6.51 -11.47
CA GLY A 121 3.21 -6.34 -10.02
C GLY A 121 4.47 -5.60 -9.60
N ASP A 122 5.14 -6.04 -8.55
CA ASP A 122 6.31 -5.39 -7.96
C ASP A 122 7.51 -5.25 -8.93
N ALA A 123 7.57 -6.07 -9.97
CA ALA A 123 8.57 -5.89 -11.03
C ALA A 123 8.28 -4.64 -11.89
N ALA A 124 7.01 -4.26 -12.03
CA ALA A 124 6.55 -3.14 -12.84
C ALA A 124 6.34 -1.85 -12.02
N HIS A 125 5.84 -1.96 -10.79
CA HIS A 125 5.58 -0.80 -9.93
C HIS A 125 5.65 -1.14 -8.44
N LEU A 126 6.15 -0.18 -7.66
CA LEU A 126 6.16 -0.20 -6.19
C LEU A 126 5.48 1.06 -5.67
N ASN A 127 4.73 0.94 -4.59
CA ASN A 127 4.04 2.05 -3.95
C ASN A 127 4.00 1.90 -2.43
N SER A 128 3.71 3.00 -1.72
CA SER A 128 3.44 2.94 -0.29
C SER A 128 2.30 1.96 0.00
N PRO A 129 2.42 1.11 1.03
CA PRO A 129 1.37 0.16 1.40
C PRO A 129 0.12 0.82 2.00
N ILE A 130 0.16 2.12 2.28
CA ILE A 130 -0.98 2.88 2.84
C ILE A 130 -2.11 2.93 1.82
N GLY A 131 -3.19 2.20 2.10
CA GLY A 131 -4.33 2.03 1.19
C GLY A 131 -4.44 0.63 0.57
N ALA A 132 -3.45 -0.26 0.78
CA ALA A 132 -3.47 -1.67 0.36
C ALA A 132 -3.68 -1.90 -1.15
N MET A 133 -3.13 -1.02 -2.00
CA MET A 133 -3.37 -1.05 -3.46
C MET A 133 -2.35 -1.90 -4.24
N GLY A 134 -1.12 -2.08 -3.73
CA GLY A 134 -0.01 -2.70 -4.49
C GLY A 134 -0.33 -4.12 -4.95
N MET A 135 -0.61 -5.03 -4.02
CA MET A 135 -0.94 -6.43 -4.33
C MET A 135 -2.16 -6.52 -5.26
N ASN A 136 -3.22 -5.77 -4.99
CA ASN A 136 -4.43 -5.80 -5.80
C ASN A 136 -4.18 -5.31 -7.23
N SER A 137 -3.38 -4.25 -7.39
CA SER A 137 -2.97 -3.78 -8.73
C SER A 137 -2.14 -4.83 -9.47
N GLY A 138 -1.21 -5.50 -8.78
CA GLY A 138 -0.43 -6.59 -9.37
C GLY A 138 -1.27 -7.80 -9.81
N ILE A 139 -2.35 -8.13 -9.08
CA ILE A 139 -3.32 -9.14 -9.51
C ILE A 139 -4.05 -8.69 -10.78
N HIS A 140 -4.47 -7.42 -10.83
CA HIS A 140 -5.10 -6.87 -12.04
C HIS A 140 -4.14 -6.86 -13.24
N ASP A 141 -2.84 -6.59 -13.02
CA ASP A 141 -1.83 -6.69 -14.08
C ASP A 141 -1.78 -8.11 -14.64
N ALA A 142 -1.67 -9.12 -13.75
CA ALA A 142 -1.58 -10.51 -14.14
C ALA A 142 -2.82 -10.98 -14.94
N VAL A 143 -4.01 -10.60 -14.49
CA VAL A 143 -5.28 -10.94 -15.18
C VAL A 143 -5.35 -10.27 -16.55
N ASN A 144 -5.01 -8.98 -16.65
CA ASN A 144 -5.02 -8.26 -17.93
C ASN A 144 -3.98 -8.84 -18.89
N LEU A 145 -2.76 -9.13 -18.42
CA LEU A 145 -1.71 -9.76 -19.23
C LEU A 145 -2.14 -11.13 -19.73
N ALA A 146 -2.66 -11.98 -18.84
CA ALA A 146 -3.07 -13.34 -19.21
C ALA A 146 -4.14 -13.30 -20.32
N GLY A 147 -5.14 -12.45 -20.22
CA GLY A 147 -6.17 -12.29 -21.25
C GLY A 147 -5.61 -11.81 -22.59
N ASN A 148 -4.70 -10.84 -22.61
CA ASN A 148 -4.05 -10.39 -23.84
C ASN A 148 -3.14 -11.47 -24.44
N LEU A 149 -2.34 -12.13 -23.60
CA LEU A 149 -1.42 -13.17 -24.05
C LEU A 149 -2.14 -14.37 -24.66
N LEU A 150 -3.25 -14.81 -24.06
CA LEU A 150 -4.06 -15.92 -24.59
C LEU A 150 -4.59 -15.59 -26.01
N ARG A 151 -5.10 -14.38 -26.25
CA ARG A 151 -5.57 -13.96 -27.57
C ARG A 151 -4.45 -13.92 -28.62
N VAL A 152 -3.26 -13.47 -28.21
CA VAL A 152 -2.08 -13.49 -29.11
C VAL A 152 -1.66 -14.91 -29.44
N LEU A 153 -1.60 -15.81 -28.44
CA LEU A 153 -1.22 -17.22 -28.66
C LEU A 153 -2.26 -18.00 -29.48
N ALA A 154 -3.54 -17.64 -29.35
CA ALA A 154 -4.62 -18.20 -30.17
C ALA A 154 -4.65 -17.65 -31.61
N GLY A 155 -3.83 -16.65 -31.93
CA GLY A 155 -3.85 -15.97 -33.22
C GLY A 155 -5.05 -15.06 -33.47
N GLU A 156 -5.79 -14.74 -32.40
CA GLU A 156 -6.96 -13.84 -32.45
C GLU A 156 -6.55 -12.36 -32.53
N GLU A 157 -5.44 -12.01 -31.89
CA GLU A 157 -4.84 -10.67 -31.91
C GLU A 157 -3.34 -10.75 -32.20
N GLY A 158 -2.78 -9.68 -32.75
CA GLY A 158 -1.34 -9.52 -32.93
C GLY A 158 -0.64 -9.07 -31.63
N GLU A 159 0.67 -9.02 -31.65
CA GLU A 159 1.52 -8.60 -30.48
C GLU A 159 1.20 -7.20 -29.95
N GLY A 160 0.51 -6.34 -30.72
CA GLY A 160 0.01 -5.05 -30.25
C GLY A 160 -0.91 -5.13 -29.03
N ALA A 161 -1.55 -6.27 -28.79
CA ALA A 161 -2.31 -6.53 -27.58
C ALA A 161 -1.43 -6.51 -26.30
N LEU A 162 -0.17 -6.94 -26.41
CA LEU A 162 0.79 -6.90 -25.32
C LEU A 162 1.33 -5.48 -25.07
N ASP A 163 1.42 -4.66 -26.12
CA ASP A 163 1.75 -3.25 -25.98
C ASP A 163 0.58 -2.47 -25.34
N ARG A 164 -0.65 -2.82 -25.73
CA ARG A 164 -1.87 -2.29 -25.07
C ARG A 164 -1.87 -2.61 -23.57
N TYR A 165 -1.59 -3.85 -23.18
CA TYR A 165 -1.40 -4.21 -21.77
C TYR A 165 -0.43 -3.25 -21.08
N GLY A 166 0.75 -3.05 -21.67
CA GLY A 166 1.78 -2.17 -21.11
C GLY A 166 1.29 -0.74 -20.89
N ARG A 167 0.62 -0.16 -21.90
CA ARG A 167 0.04 1.20 -21.80
C ARG A 167 -1.05 1.29 -20.74
N GLN A 168 -2.00 0.37 -20.73
CA GLN A 168 -3.12 0.32 -19.79
C GLN A 168 -2.64 0.20 -18.35
N ARG A 169 -1.77 -0.75 -18.07
CA ARG A 169 -1.36 -1.03 -16.71
C ARG A 169 -0.37 -0.01 -16.16
N ARG A 170 0.49 0.54 -17.02
CA ARG A 170 1.35 1.66 -16.64
C ARG A 170 0.55 2.92 -16.32
N HIS A 171 -0.46 3.24 -17.11
CA HIS A 171 -1.38 4.35 -16.83
C HIS A 171 -2.04 4.18 -15.45
N VAL A 172 -2.61 3.00 -15.17
CA VAL A 172 -3.19 2.70 -13.85
C VAL A 172 -2.18 2.87 -12.72
N ALA A 173 -0.97 2.36 -12.90
CA ALA A 173 0.09 2.49 -11.90
C ALA A 173 0.41 3.96 -11.61
N VAL A 174 0.55 4.81 -12.62
CA VAL A 174 0.90 6.23 -12.47
C VAL A 174 -0.27 7.06 -11.97
N GLU A 175 -1.39 7.05 -12.68
CA GLU A 175 -2.50 7.99 -12.46
C GLU A 175 -3.37 7.61 -11.26
N HIS A 176 -3.52 6.32 -10.98
CA HIS A 176 -4.39 5.86 -9.90
C HIS A 176 -3.59 5.40 -8.66
N VAL A 177 -2.70 4.42 -8.81
CA VAL A 177 -2.04 3.80 -7.65
C VAL A 177 -1.02 4.73 -6.99
N GLN A 178 -0.11 5.32 -7.79
CA GLN A 178 0.91 6.25 -7.28
C GLN A 178 0.25 7.48 -6.67
N THR A 179 -0.67 8.10 -7.37
CA THR A 179 -1.38 9.30 -6.93
C THR A 179 -2.14 9.05 -5.63
N ALA A 180 -2.91 7.95 -5.55
CA ALA A 180 -3.68 7.63 -4.35
C ALA A 180 -2.80 7.29 -3.15
N THR A 181 -1.74 6.50 -3.33
CA THR A 181 -0.88 6.08 -2.22
C THR A 181 0.00 7.21 -1.68
N ILE A 182 0.43 8.15 -2.54
CA ILE A 182 1.10 9.39 -2.13
C ILE A 182 0.13 10.28 -1.34
N ALA A 183 -1.10 10.46 -1.84
CA ALA A 183 -2.11 11.27 -1.15
C ALA A 183 -2.48 10.67 0.22
N ASN A 184 -2.68 9.35 0.29
CA ASN A 184 -2.96 8.64 1.54
C ASN A 184 -1.86 8.87 2.58
N LYS A 185 -0.58 8.75 2.17
CA LYS A 185 0.55 8.99 3.06
C LYS A 185 0.56 10.44 3.56
N LYS A 186 0.42 11.42 2.65
CA LYS A 186 0.36 12.85 3.03
C LYS A 186 -0.78 13.13 4.01
N ASN A 187 -1.95 12.51 3.83
CA ASN A 187 -3.07 12.67 4.75
C ASN A 187 -2.79 12.07 6.13
N MET A 188 -2.09 10.93 6.19
CA MET A 188 -1.67 10.32 7.46
C MET A 188 -0.69 11.21 8.23
N GLU A 189 0.20 11.90 7.52
CA GLU A 189 1.25 12.77 8.07
C GLU A 189 0.81 14.20 8.30
N GLN A 190 -0.41 14.55 7.94
CA GLN A 190 -0.91 15.93 8.03
C GLN A 190 -0.91 16.42 9.48
N ARG A 191 -0.23 17.56 9.71
CA ARG A 191 -0.09 18.16 11.05
C ARG A 191 -1.05 19.33 11.27
N ASP A 192 -1.44 20.05 10.20
CA ASP A 192 -2.36 21.17 10.32
C ASP A 192 -3.74 20.73 10.81
N PRO A 193 -4.23 21.25 11.95
CA PRO A 193 -5.51 20.84 12.54
C PRO A 193 -6.72 21.08 11.63
N ALA A 194 -6.73 22.17 10.87
CA ALA A 194 -7.85 22.53 10.00
C ALA A 194 -7.94 21.57 8.81
N THR A 195 -6.81 21.25 8.17
CA THR A 195 -6.75 20.27 7.06
C THR A 195 -7.13 18.87 7.55
N ARG A 196 -6.68 18.47 8.73
CA ARG A 196 -7.07 17.19 9.34
C ARG A 196 -8.56 17.14 9.63
N GLN A 197 -9.14 18.23 10.15
CA GLN A 197 -10.57 18.29 10.41
C GLN A 197 -11.37 18.19 9.11
N LYS A 198 -10.98 18.92 8.08
CA LYS A 198 -11.60 18.85 6.74
C LYS A 198 -11.60 17.42 6.19
N TYR A 199 -10.47 16.72 6.27
CA TYR A 199 -10.37 15.33 5.81
C TYR A 199 -11.30 14.39 6.60
N ARG A 200 -11.38 14.55 7.93
CA ARG A 200 -12.31 13.77 8.76
C ARG A 200 -13.77 14.01 8.39
N ASP A 201 -14.14 15.27 8.13
CA ASP A 201 -15.50 15.64 7.74
C ASP A 201 -15.85 15.10 6.35
N GLU A 202 -14.89 15.07 5.41
CA GLU A 202 -15.05 14.42 4.12
C GLU A 202 -15.27 12.92 4.26
N MET A 203 -14.50 12.23 5.12
CA MET A 203 -14.67 10.81 5.39
C MET A 203 -16.02 10.49 6.06
N ARG A 204 -16.45 11.32 7.01
CA ARG A 204 -17.76 11.19 7.66
C ARG A 204 -18.88 11.34 6.63
N ARG A 205 -18.85 12.38 5.81
CA ARG A 205 -19.83 12.56 4.73
C ARG A 205 -19.84 11.39 3.75
N ALA A 206 -18.67 10.89 3.38
CA ALA A 206 -18.58 9.71 2.53
C ALA A 206 -19.16 8.44 3.18
N ALA A 207 -19.14 8.33 4.52
CA ALA A 207 -19.75 7.21 5.23
C ALA A 207 -21.29 7.35 5.36
N GLU A 208 -21.79 8.56 5.44
CA GLU A 208 -23.22 8.87 5.67
C GLU A 208 -24.04 8.98 4.35
N ASP A 209 -23.39 9.33 3.24
CA ASP A 209 -24.03 9.48 1.93
C ASP A 209 -23.73 8.26 1.03
N PRO A 210 -24.74 7.46 0.64
CA PRO A 210 -24.54 6.28 -0.19
C PRO A 210 -23.89 6.56 -1.55
N ALA A 211 -24.12 7.73 -2.16
CA ALA A 211 -23.51 8.08 -3.45
C ALA A 211 -22.03 8.40 -3.29
N LEU A 212 -21.66 9.16 -2.24
CA LEU A 212 -20.26 9.44 -1.88
C LEU A 212 -19.54 8.16 -1.43
N ALA A 213 -20.19 7.31 -0.63
CA ALA A 213 -19.66 6.00 -0.24
C ALA A 213 -19.34 5.14 -1.45
N LYS A 214 -20.27 5.04 -2.41
CA LYS A 214 -20.07 4.29 -3.65
C LYS A 214 -18.88 4.83 -4.44
N LYS A 215 -18.80 6.15 -4.63
CA LYS A 215 -17.66 6.79 -5.33
C LYS A 215 -16.33 6.50 -4.65
N PHE A 216 -16.29 6.64 -3.32
CA PHE A 216 -15.10 6.33 -2.52
C PHE A 216 -14.68 4.86 -2.68
N LEU A 217 -15.63 3.93 -2.54
CA LEU A 217 -15.37 2.48 -2.66
C LEU A 217 -14.92 2.09 -4.06
N MET A 218 -15.56 2.60 -5.11
CA MET A 218 -15.17 2.33 -6.50
C MET A 218 -13.72 2.71 -6.80
N ARG A 219 -13.28 3.85 -6.25
CA ARG A 219 -11.90 4.32 -6.38
C ARG A 219 -10.93 3.47 -5.54
N THR A 220 -11.22 3.27 -4.26
CA THR A 220 -10.31 2.57 -3.33
C THR A 220 -10.23 1.06 -3.57
N SER A 221 -11.25 0.46 -4.18
CA SER A 221 -11.26 -0.93 -4.62
C SER A 221 -10.66 -1.13 -6.01
N LEU A 222 -10.08 -0.10 -6.63
CA LEU A 222 -9.46 -0.14 -7.95
C LEU A 222 -10.42 -0.52 -9.10
N ILE A 223 -11.75 -0.38 -8.92
CA ILE A 223 -12.75 -0.67 -9.96
C ILE A 223 -12.77 0.46 -10.99
N GLU A 224 -12.70 1.70 -10.53
CA GLU A 224 -12.71 2.88 -11.42
C GLU A 224 -11.50 2.85 -12.36
N CYS A 225 -10.32 2.53 -11.87
CA CYS A 225 -9.10 2.47 -12.68
C CYS A 225 -9.12 1.33 -13.72
N LEU A 226 -9.83 0.22 -13.49
CA LEU A 226 -10.01 -0.82 -14.50
C LEU A 226 -10.83 -0.30 -15.68
N ARG A 227 -11.94 0.37 -15.40
CA ARG A 227 -12.80 0.99 -16.43
C ARG A 227 -12.08 2.08 -17.22
N ASP A 228 -11.20 2.82 -16.54
CA ASP A 228 -10.40 3.85 -17.19
C ASP A 228 -9.33 3.23 -18.11
N ALA A 229 -8.68 2.17 -17.66
CA ALA A 229 -7.71 1.42 -18.47
C ALA A 229 -8.33 0.86 -19.77
N GLU A 230 -9.58 0.37 -19.74
CA GLU A 230 -10.28 -0.17 -20.92
C GLU A 230 -10.44 0.84 -22.05
N ARG A 231 -10.38 2.15 -21.77
CA ARG A 231 -10.46 3.23 -22.76
C ARG A 231 -9.14 3.50 -23.48
N ILE A 232 -8.05 2.89 -23.02
CA ILE A 232 -6.71 3.05 -23.59
C ILE A 232 -6.51 1.96 -24.65
N ALA A 233 -6.33 2.40 -25.88
CA ALA A 233 -6.12 1.53 -27.03
C ALA A 233 -4.72 0.90 -27.06
#